data_4bf39d289f800087341b2a5331e7c188
#
_entry.id   4bf39d289f800087341b2a5331e7c188
#
_cell.length_a   1.000
_cell.length_b   1.000
_cell.length_c   1.000
_cell.angle_alpha   90.00
_cell.angle_beta   90.00
_cell.angle_gamma   90.00
#
_symmetry.space_group_name_H-M   'P 1'
#
loop_
_entity.id
_entity.type
_entity.pdbx_description
1 polymer ?
#
loop_
_entity_poly.entity_id
_entity_poly.type
_entity_poly.pdbx_seq_one_letter_code
_entity_poly.pdbx_strand_id
1 'polypeptide(L)'
;MMSAPADLRSASSSAGRSLASEASGNPVAIPPMPDYNGRVLAYTSTAAIIVTGVLQGAFAQWLLWLVAGALTWPHIAHALTRRTFLRNSPRIRQKMLIFDCVVGGAFIGCIGLIVIPSMAVALMLMFSCLMVGGIRQWHLGTVFMASAIAGTVAILGPADGPHSPLLTSIVSILSTGLYICVTAYYSHQQARALML
;
A
#
# COMPACT_ATOMS: atom_id res chain seq x y z
N MET A 1 50.63 -49.87 -28.97
CA MET A 1 49.37 -49.78 -28.21
C MET A 1 49.63 -48.92 -26.96
N MET A 2 49.31 -47.63 -27.02
CA MET A 2 49.47 -46.70 -25.89
C MET A 2 48.11 -46.43 -25.30
N SER A 3 47.89 -46.85 -24.05
CA SER A 3 46.65 -46.60 -23.30
C SER A 3 46.71 -45.14 -22.76
N ALA A 4 45.72 -44.34 -23.11
CA ALA A 4 45.57 -42.96 -22.61
C ALA A 4 45.11 -42.97 -21.15
N PRO A 5 45.57 -42.01 -20.32
CA PRO A 5 45.21 -41.97 -18.92
C PRO A 5 43.76 -41.50 -18.73
N ALA A 6 43.01 -42.29 -17.96
CA ALA A 6 41.61 -42.06 -17.66
C ALA A 6 41.34 -40.95 -16.58
N ASP A 7 42.36 -40.27 -16.09
CA ASP A 7 42.26 -39.44 -14.89
C ASP A 7 41.84 -37.96 -15.08
N LEU A 8 41.74 -37.50 -16.32
CA LEU A 8 41.38 -36.09 -16.57
C LEU A 8 39.88 -35.78 -16.55
N ARG A 9 39.02 -36.82 -16.63
CA ARG A 9 37.55 -36.60 -16.64
C ARG A 9 36.91 -36.50 -15.27
N SER A 10 37.56 -36.99 -14.21
CA SER A 10 37.04 -36.92 -12.85
C SER A 10 37.26 -35.56 -12.19
N ALA A 11 38.34 -34.85 -12.55
CA ALA A 11 38.67 -33.54 -11.97
C ALA A 11 37.75 -32.41 -12.45
N SER A 12 37.25 -32.47 -13.70
CA SER A 12 36.34 -31.43 -14.24
C SER A 12 34.92 -31.50 -13.69
N SER A 13 34.48 -32.69 -13.26
CA SER A 13 33.13 -32.91 -12.70
C SER A 13 32.99 -32.38 -11.25
N SER A 14 34.05 -32.39 -10.47
CA SER A 14 34.02 -31.90 -9.08
C SER A 14 34.07 -30.36 -9.00
N ALA A 15 34.83 -29.71 -9.88
CA ALA A 15 34.92 -28.25 -9.94
C ALA A 15 33.59 -27.61 -10.37
N GLY A 16 32.86 -28.21 -11.31
CA GLY A 16 31.55 -27.73 -11.75
C GLY A 16 30.46 -27.83 -10.68
N ARG A 17 30.53 -28.82 -9.79
CA ARG A 17 29.58 -28.93 -8.68
C ARG A 17 29.85 -27.96 -7.54
N SER A 18 31.09 -27.62 -7.28
CA SER A 18 31.46 -26.62 -6.28
C SER A 18 30.93 -25.24 -6.63
N LEU A 19 31.13 -24.81 -7.89
CA LEU A 19 30.62 -23.52 -8.35
C LEU A 19 29.09 -23.43 -8.43
N ALA A 20 28.42 -24.55 -8.72
CA ALA A 20 26.95 -24.60 -8.72
C ALA A 20 26.35 -24.58 -7.29
N SER A 21 27.10 -25.08 -6.29
CA SER A 21 26.69 -25.02 -4.89
C SER A 21 26.87 -23.62 -4.29
N GLU A 22 27.89 -22.88 -4.70
CA GLU A 22 28.09 -21.50 -4.25
C GLU A 22 27.12 -20.51 -4.93
N ALA A 23 26.67 -20.79 -6.14
CA ALA A 23 25.63 -20.02 -6.82
C ALA A 23 24.22 -20.19 -6.22
N SER A 24 24.03 -21.22 -5.37
CA SER A 24 22.85 -21.36 -4.51
C SER A 24 22.97 -20.46 -3.26
N GLY A 25 23.43 -19.23 -3.43
CA GLY A 25 23.31 -18.18 -2.44
C GLY A 25 21.85 -18.06 -2.07
N ASN A 26 21.54 -18.32 -0.79
CA ASN A 26 20.24 -18.06 -0.22
C ASN A 26 19.71 -16.75 -0.80
N PRO A 27 18.56 -16.74 -1.48
CA PRO A 27 18.01 -15.49 -1.97
C PRO A 27 17.94 -14.58 -0.75
N VAL A 28 18.71 -13.49 -0.80
CA VAL A 28 18.69 -12.47 0.26
C VAL A 28 17.23 -12.16 0.48
N ALA A 29 16.69 -12.64 1.60
CA ALA A 29 15.28 -12.45 1.93
C ALA A 29 15.09 -10.95 2.08
N ILE A 30 14.72 -10.29 1.00
CA ILE A 30 14.40 -8.86 1.00
C ILE A 30 13.30 -8.73 2.04
N PRO A 31 13.55 -7.99 3.14
CA PRO A 31 12.53 -7.82 4.15
C PRO A 31 11.30 -7.27 3.43
N PRO A 32 10.15 -7.96 3.54
CA PRO A 32 8.94 -7.48 2.88
C PRO A 32 8.74 -6.04 3.32
N MET A 33 8.49 -5.16 2.34
CA MET A 33 8.09 -3.80 2.64
C MET A 33 7.11 -3.86 3.81
N PRO A 34 7.23 -3.01 4.82
CA PRO A 34 6.29 -3.03 5.92
C PRO A 34 4.94 -2.51 5.43
N ASP A 35 4.24 -3.31 4.61
CA ASP A 35 2.86 -3.06 4.15
C ASP A 35 1.97 -2.68 5.33
N TYR A 36 2.30 -3.21 6.51
CA TYR A 36 1.64 -2.88 7.75
C TYR A 36 1.88 -1.43 8.18
N ASN A 37 3.13 -0.97 8.23
CA ASN A 37 3.45 0.39 8.68
C ASN A 37 2.89 1.45 7.72
N GLY A 38 2.97 1.20 6.41
CA GLY A 38 2.38 2.06 5.40
C GLY A 38 0.86 2.17 5.54
N ARG A 39 0.17 1.05 5.79
CA ARG A 39 -1.28 1.04 6.06
C ARG A 39 -1.62 1.75 7.36
N VAL A 40 -0.93 1.44 8.45
CA VAL A 40 -1.15 2.13 9.73
C VAL A 40 -1.03 3.63 9.54
N LEU A 41 0.01 4.11 8.86
CA LEU A 41 0.20 5.53 8.61
C LEU A 41 -0.93 6.13 7.76
N ALA A 42 -1.33 5.47 6.65
CA ALA A 42 -2.40 5.95 5.78
C ALA A 42 -3.75 6.03 6.52
N TYR A 43 -4.12 4.97 7.24
CA TYR A 43 -5.39 4.94 7.97
C TYR A 43 -5.41 5.86 9.18
N THR A 44 -4.29 6.02 9.91
CA THR A 44 -4.16 7.01 10.99
C THR A 44 -4.27 8.44 10.46
N SER A 45 -3.67 8.71 9.31
CA SER A 45 -3.80 10.00 8.61
C SER A 45 -5.26 10.26 8.20
N THR A 46 -5.94 9.27 7.65
CA THR A 46 -7.36 9.38 7.30
C THR A 46 -8.21 9.63 8.54
N ALA A 47 -7.95 8.92 9.64
CA ALA A 47 -8.63 9.15 10.94
C ALA A 47 -8.44 10.60 11.44
N ALA A 48 -7.22 11.14 11.35
CA ALA A 48 -6.94 12.53 11.74
C ALA A 48 -7.70 13.54 10.85
N ILE A 49 -7.80 13.27 9.55
CA ILE A 49 -8.60 14.09 8.61
C ILE A 49 -10.09 14.07 9.01
N ILE A 50 -10.64 12.90 9.35
CA ILE A 50 -12.04 12.78 9.77
C ILE A 50 -12.28 13.57 11.06
N VAL A 51 -11.45 13.35 12.08
CA VAL A 51 -11.60 14.01 13.38
C VAL A 51 -11.54 15.52 13.22
N THR A 52 -10.55 16.04 12.49
CA THR A 52 -10.41 17.50 12.28
C THR A 52 -11.56 18.08 11.48
N GLY A 53 -12.09 17.34 10.49
CA GLY A 53 -13.24 17.75 9.69
C GLY A 53 -14.53 17.80 10.53
N VAL A 54 -14.75 16.82 11.40
CA VAL A 54 -15.90 16.81 12.32
C VAL A 54 -15.79 17.93 13.37
N LEU A 55 -14.60 18.15 13.95
CA LEU A 55 -14.38 19.23 14.93
C LEU A 55 -14.64 20.62 14.34
N GLN A 56 -14.40 20.80 13.05
CA GLN A 56 -14.69 22.05 12.34
C GLN A 56 -16.12 22.13 11.79
N GLY A 57 -16.96 21.12 12.03
CA GLY A 57 -18.34 21.07 11.55
C GLY A 57 -18.46 20.87 10.03
N ALA A 58 -17.37 20.54 9.36
CA ALA A 58 -17.36 20.29 7.91
C ALA A 58 -17.83 18.88 7.56
N PHE A 59 -17.67 17.92 8.47
CA PHE A 59 -18.07 16.55 8.29
C PHE A 59 -19.17 16.17 9.26
N ALA A 60 -20.05 15.28 8.82
CA ALA A 60 -21.13 14.77 9.65
C ALA A 60 -20.57 13.94 10.84
N GLN A 61 -21.15 14.07 12.01
CA GLN A 61 -20.66 13.38 13.24
C GLN A 61 -20.65 11.86 13.12
N TRP A 62 -21.54 11.26 12.34
CA TRP A 62 -21.58 9.82 12.13
C TRP A 62 -20.29 9.28 11.49
N LEU A 63 -19.51 10.12 10.76
CA LEU A 63 -18.21 9.75 10.21
C LEU A 63 -17.17 9.37 11.28
N LEU A 64 -17.39 9.75 12.55
CA LEU A 64 -16.54 9.30 13.66
C LEU A 64 -16.52 7.77 13.82
N TRP A 65 -17.58 7.07 13.44
CA TRP A 65 -17.58 5.61 13.43
C TRP A 65 -16.56 5.03 12.43
N LEU A 66 -16.29 5.74 11.34
CA LEU A 66 -15.27 5.35 10.38
C LEU A 66 -13.85 5.48 10.95
N VAL A 67 -13.65 6.35 11.95
CA VAL A 67 -12.36 6.46 12.66
C VAL A 67 -12.03 5.15 13.37
N ALA A 68 -12.99 4.55 14.07
CA ALA A 68 -12.80 3.26 14.71
C ALA A 68 -12.47 2.16 13.68
N GLY A 69 -13.18 2.16 12.55
CA GLY A 69 -12.89 1.27 11.42
C GLY A 69 -11.49 1.51 10.83
N ALA A 70 -11.13 2.76 10.61
CA ALA A 70 -9.82 3.12 10.06
C ALA A 70 -8.65 2.71 10.97
N LEU A 71 -8.79 2.87 12.28
CA LEU A 71 -7.76 2.47 13.24
C LEU A 71 -7.67 0.96 13.43
N THR A 72 -8.78 0.22 13.33
CA THR A 72 -8.79 -1.24 13.52
C THR A 72 -8.43 -2.01 12.25
N TRP A 73 -8.76 -1.49 11.07
CA TRP A 73 -8.57 -2.18 9.79
C TRP A 73 -7.12 -2.62 9.52
N PRO A 74 -6.07 -1.81 9.72
CA PRO A 74 -4.69 -2.24 9.48
C PRO A 74 -4.30 -3.45 10.31
N HIS A 75 -4.79 -3.53 11.55
CA HIS A 75 -4.51 -4.65 12.46
C HIS A 75 -5.25 -5.92 12.02
N ILE A 76 -6.52 -5.79 11.61
CA ILE A 76 -7.31 -6.90 11.07
C ILE A 76 -6.68 -7.42 9.78
N ALA A 77 -6.35 -6.55 8.84
CA ALA A 77 -5.71 -6.90 7.58
C ALA A 77 -4.36 -7.61 7.81
N HIS A 78 -3.58 -7.14 8.79
CA HIS A 78 -2.32 -7.77 9.17
C HIS A 78 -2.52 -9.15 9.80
N ALA A 79 -3.49 -9.30 10.71
CA ALA A 79 -3.82 -10.58 11.32
C ALA A 79 -4.33 -11.58 10.27
N LEU A 80 -5.13 -11.11 9.31
CA LEU A 80 -5.66 -11.94 8.22
C LEU A 80 -4.54 -12.43 7.30
N THR A 81 -3.62 -11.55 6.93
CA THR A 81 -2.47 -11.91 6.10
C THR A 81 -1.49 -12.84 6.81
N ARG A 82 -1.36 -12.76 8.14
CA ARG A 82 -0.54 -13.69 8.93
C ARG A 82 -1.14 -15.08 9.05
N ARG A 83 -2.47 -15.18 9.18
CA ARG A 83 -3.18 -16.45 9.36
C ARG A 83 -3.34 -17.23 8.07
N THR A 84 -3.38 -16.58 6.93
CA THR A 84 -3.52 -17.26 5.65
C THR A 84 -2.16 -17.84 5.25
N PHE A 85 -2.10 -19.16 5.01
CA PHE A 85 -0.91 -19.92 4.58
C PHE A 85 -0.27 -19.37 3.28
N LEU A 86 -0.95 -18.42 2.65
CA LEU A 86 -0.57 -17.71 1.43
C LEU A 86 0.28 -16.45 1.68
N ARG A 87 0.99 -16.43 2.80
CA ARG A 87 1.76 -15.32 3.39
C ARG A 87 2.65 -14.51 2.41
N ASN A 88 2.97 -15.04 1.24
CA ASN A 88 3.82 -14.38 0.24
C ASN A 88 3.19 -14.27 -1.14
N SER A 89 1.88 -14.47 -1.30
CA SER A 89 1.28 -14.31 -2.62
C SER A 89 1.11 -12.83 -2.97
N PRO A 90 1.78 -12.31 -4.00
CA PRO A 90 1.63 -10.93 -4.47
C PRO A 90 0.17 -10.62 -4.86
N ARG A 91 -0.58 -11.64 -5.27
CA ARG A 91 -1.99 -11.52 -5.64
C ARG A 91 -2.89 -11.12 -4.46
N ILE A 92 -2.59 -11.59 -3.23
CA ILE A 92 -3.38 -11.22 -2.05
C ILE A 92 -3.14 -9.76 -1.68
N ARG A 93 -1.88 -9.31 -1.71
CA ARG A 93 -1.55 -7.90 -1.48
C ARG A 93 -2.26 -6.97 -2.48
N GLN A 94 -2.27 -7.34 -3.74
CA GLN A 94 -2.98 -6.58 -4.77
C GLN A 94 -4.49 -6.51 -4.53
N LYS A 95 -5.14 -7.62 -4.15
CA LYS A 95 -6.57 -7.65 -3.82
C LYS A 95 -6.91 -6.80 -2.60
N MET A 96 -6.09 -6.87 -1.54
CA MET A 96 -6.26 -6.04 -0.35
C MET A 96 -6.14 -4.54 -0.68
N LEU A 97 -5.22 -4.18 -1.57
CA LEU A 97 -5.05 -2.79 -1.98
C LEU A 97 -6.22 -2.29 -2.83
N ILE A 98 -6.80 -3.15 -3.69
CA ILE A 98 -8.05 -2.81 -4.40
C ILE A 98 -9.18 -2.55 -3.40
N PHE A 99 -9.29 -3.38 -2.36
CA PHE A 99 -10.27 -3.16 -1.30
C PHE A 99 -10.04 -1.82 -0.58
N ASP A 100 -8.78 -1.49 -0.26
CA ASP A 100 -8.42 -0.18 0.31
C ASP A 100 -8.84 0.98 -0.62
N CYS A 101 -8.71 0.81 -1.95
CA CYS A 101 -9.18 1.81 -2.93
C CYS A 101 -10.70 1.97 -2.94
N VAL A 102 -11.45 0.87 -2.79
CA VAL A 102 -12.92 0.93 -2.69
C VAL A 102 -13.34 1.65 -1.40
N VAL A 103 -12.75 1.30 -0.27
CA VAL A 103 -13.03 1.94 1.03
C VAL A 103 -12.67 3.42 1.01
N GLY A 104 -11.49 3.76 0.47
CA GLY A 104 -11.06 5.16 0.35
C GLY A 104 -11.94 5.96 -0.63
N GLY A 105 -12.37 5.35 -1.74
CA GLY A 105 -13.32 5.96 -2.67
C GLY A 105 -14.68 6.22 -2.02
N ALA A 106 -15.21 5.25 -1.28
CA ALA A 106 -16.43 5.42 -0.51
C ALA A 106 -16.30 6.56 0.52
N PHE A 107 -15.16 6.62 1.23
CA PHE A 107 -14.88 7.71 2.16
C PHE A 107 -14.88 9.08 1.45
N ILE A 108 -14.19 9.20 0.30
CA ILE A 108 -14.18 10.44 -0.51
C ILE A 108 -15.62 10.85 -0.89
N GLY A 109 -16.47 9.90 -1.27
CA GLY A 109 -17.87 10.16 -1.54
C GLY A 109 -18.65 10.62 -0.28
N CYS A 110 -18.40 10.00 0.89
CA CYS A 110 -19.04 10.36 2.16
C CYS A 110 -18.70 11.76 2.64
N ILE A 111 -17.48 12.26 2.39
CA ILE A 111 -17.08 13.64 2.73
C ILE A 111 -17.52 14.67 1.70
N GLY A 112 -18.32 14.27 0.71
CA GLY A 112 -18.92 15.17 -0.26
C GLY A 112 -17.93 15.79 -1.26
N LEU A 113 -16.85 15.04 -1.60
CA LEU A 113 -15.83 15.49 -2.58
C LEU A 113 -15.10 16.78 -2.16
N ILE A 114 -15.00 17.06 -0.86
CA ILE A 114 -14.21 18.21 -0.40
C ILE A 114 -12.77 18.07 -0.94
N VAL A 115 -12.33 19.04 -1.74
CA VAL A 115 -11.20 18.90 -2.66
C VAL A 115 -9.91 18.44 -1.96
N ILE A 116 -9.45 19.16 -0.94
CA ILE A 116 -8.14 18.91 -0.33
C ILE A 116 -8.09 17.56 0.40
N PRO A 117 -9.04 17.22 1.31
CA PRO A 117 -9.06 15.88 1.93
C PRO A 117 -9.23 14.74 0.93
N SER A 118 -10.09 14.92 -0.08
CA SER A 118 -10.30 13.91 -1.12
C SER A 118 -9.03 13.64 -1.93
N MET A 119 -8.34 14.69 -2.36
CA MET A 119 -7.07 14.56 -3.06
C MET A 119 -5.98 13.91 -2.19
N ALA A 120 -5.92 14.25 -0.90
CA ALA A 120 -4.97 13.66 0.04
C ALA A 120 -5.14 12.13 0.11
N VAL A 121 -6.37 11.66 0.33
CA VAL A 121 -6.68 10.22 0.39
C VAL A 121 -6.42 9.54 -0.95
N ALA A 122 -6.86 10.16 -2.06
CA ALA A 122 -6.65 9.62 -3.40
C ALA A 122 -5.15 9.48 -3.72
N LEU A 123 -4.34 10.48 -3.43
CA LEU A 123 -2.89 10.45 -3.67
C LEU A 123 -2.20 9.36 -2.85
N MET A 124 -2.54 9.21 -1.55
CA MET A 124 -1.97 8.15 -0.71
C MET A 124 -2.29 6.76 -1.27
N LEU A 125 -3.53 6.52 -1.70
CA LEU A 125 -3.95 5.24 -2.28
C LEU A 125 -3.32 4.99 -3.65
N MET A 126 -3.30 5.99 -4.53
CA MET A 126 -2.71 5.86 -5.85
C MET A 126 -1.20 5.62 -5.77
N PHE A 127 -0.51 6.30 -4.87
CA PHE A 127 0.90 6.07 -4.62
C PHE A 127 1.16 4.64 -4.11
N SER A 128 0.33 4.15 -3.18
CA SER A 128 0.39 2.75 -2.72
C SER A 128 0.20 1.75 -3.86
N CYS A 129 -0.78 1.98 -4.75
CA CYS A 129 -1.04 1.14 -5.91
C CYS A 129 0.17 1.07 -6.84
N LEU A 130 0.78 2.23 -7.10
CA LEU A 130 1.97 2.33 -7.96
C LEU A 130 3.15 1.55 -7.36
N MET A 131 3.37 1.67 -6.04
CA MET A 131 4.48 1.02 -5.34
C MET A 131 4.34 -0.50 -5.25
N VAL A 132 3.12 -1.02 -5.09
CA VAL A 132 2.87 -2.47 -4.89
C VAL A 132 2.74 -3.23 -6.20
N GLY A 133 2.08 -2.67 -7.19
CA GLY A 133 1.73 -3.40 -8.42
C GLY A 133 2.01 -2.64 -9.71
N GLY A 134 2.71 -1.50 -9.64
CA GLY A 134 3.06 -0.68 -10.78
C GLY A 134 1.85 -0.07 -11.48
N ILE A 135 2.04 0.31 -12.73
CA ILE A 135 1.04 1.06 -13.51
C ILE A 135 -0.28 0.28 -13.70
N ARG A 136 -0.23 -1.03 -13.83
CA ARG A 136 -1.43 -1.86 -13.97
C ARG A 136 -2.31 -1.81 -12.72
N GLN A 137 -1.70 -1.90 -11.55
CA GLN A 137 -2.41 -1.83 -10.27
C GLN A 137 -2.94 -0.42 -10.02
N TRP A 138 -2.21 0.59 -10.45
CA TRP A 138 -2.62 1.99 -10.40
C TRP A 138 -3.92 2.22 -11.19
N HIS A 139 -4.00 1.75 -12.45
CA HIS A 139 -5.22 1.85 -13.25
C HIS A 139 -6.40 1.12 -12.61
N LEU A 140 -6.19 -0.12 -12.14
CA LEU A 140 -7.25 -0.88 -11.46
C LEU A 140 -7.73 -0.14 -10.21
N GLY A 141 -6.82 0.33 -9.35
CA GLY A 141 -7.15 1.09 -8.16
C GLY A 141 -7.95 2.35 -8.47
N THR A 142 -7.57 3.08 -9.54
CA THR A 142 -8.29 4.28 -9.99
C THR A 142 -9.72 3.96 -10.40
N VAL A 143 -9.92 2.90 -11.19
CA VAL A 143 -11.27 2.50 -11.64
C VAL A 143 -12.15 2.10 -10.45
N PHE A 144 -11.65 1.27 -9.54
CA PHE A 144 -12.41 0.83 -8.36
C PHE A 144 -12.70 1.99 -7.41
N MET A 145 -11.75 2.90 -7.20
CA MET A 145 -11.94 4.10 -6.38
C MET A 145 -12.99 5.03 -7.01
N ALA A 146 -12.90 5.31 -8.30
CA ALA A 146 -13.87 6.15 -9.00
C ALA A 146 -15.28 5.55 -8.98
N SER A 147 -15.40 4.23 -9.16
CA SER A 147 -16.68 3.52 -9.05
C SER A 147 -17.27 3.62 -7.65
N ALA A 148 -16.45 3.50 -6.61
CA ALA A 148 -16.88 3.63 -5.22
C ALA A 148 -17.32 5.08 -4.90
N ILE A 149 -16.59 6.09 -5.38
CA ILE A 149 -16.99 7.50 -5.27
C ILE A 149 -18.36 7.71 -5.91
N ALA A 150 -18.52 7.30 -7.18
CA ALA A 150 -19.76 7.46 -7.92
C ALA A 150 -20.93 6.75 -7.22
N GLY A 151 -20.75 5.52 -6.76
CA GLY A 151 -21.75 4.76 -6.01
C GLY A 151 -22.16 5.46 -4.71
N THR A 152 -21.20 5.96 -3.95
CA THR A 152 -21.47 6.66 -2.68
C THR A 152 -22.21 7.97 -2.91
N VAL A 153 -21.78 8.77 -3.89
CA VAL A 153 -22.44 10.03 -4.24
C VAL A 153 -23.86 9.78 -4.78
N ALA A 154 -24.08 8.69 -5.54
CA ALA A 154 -25.41 8.33 -6.03
C ALA A 154 -26.38 7.96 -4.89
N ILE A 155 -25.86 7.37 -3.79
CA ILE A 155 -26.68 6.96 -2.62
C ILE A 155 -26.94 8.14 -1.66
N LEU A 156 -25.90 8.92 -1.35
CA LEU A 156 -25.96 9.98 -0.34
C LEU A 156 -26.36 11.34 -0.91
N GLY A 157 -26.27 11.51 -2.22
CA GLY A 157 -26.39 12.80 -2.89
C GLY A 157 -25.09 13.63 -2.84
N PRO A 158 -24.99 14.67 -3.66
CA PRO A 158 -23.90 15.62 -3.55
C PRO A 158 -24.01 16.40 -2.24
N ALA A 159 -22.88 16.56 -1.53
CA ALA A 159 -22.89 17.36 -0.30
C ALA A 159 -22.90 18.87 -0.67
N ASP A 160 -23.77 19.59 0.02
CA ASP A 160 -23.85 21.05 -0.09
C ASP A 160 -22.69 21.70 0.69
N GLY A 161 -21.56 21.92 0.02
CA GLY A 161 -20.51 22.76 0.62
C GLY A 161 -19.11 22.59 0.07
N PRO A 162 -18.60 23.58 -0.67
CA PRO A 162 -17.28 23.53 -1.30
C PRO A 162 -16.12 23.96 -0.40
N HIS A 163 -16.35 24.31 0.85
CA HIS A 163 -15.30 24.92 1.67
C HIS A 163 -14.50 23.86 2.45
N SER A 164 -13.25 23.65 2.02
CA SER A 164 -12.28 22.89 2.81
C SER A 164 -11.92 23.70 4.06
N PRO A 165 -12.26 23.22 5.28
CA PRO A 165 -11.88 23.90 6.49
C PRO A 165 -10.35 23.97 6.61
N LEU A 166 -9.83 25.09 7.08
CA LEU A 166 -8.40 25.36 7.07
C LEU A 166 -7.58 24.30 7.81
N LEU A 167 -7.99 23.91 9.01
CA LEU A 167 -7.27 22.93 9.80
C LEU A 167 -7.29 21.53 9.14
N THR A 168 -8.45 21.10 8.63
CA THR A 168 -8.56 19.83 7.90
C THR A 168 -7.68 19.82 6.65
N SER A 169 -7.58 20.96 5.96
CA SER A 169 -6.70 21.10 4.78
C SER A 169 -5.23 21.00 5.16
N ILE A 170 -4.81 21.68 6.23
CA ILE A 170 -3.43 21.60 6.75
C ILE A 170 -3.09 20.17 7.16
N VAL A 171 -3.95 19.51 7.93
CA VAL A 171 -3.75 18.12 8.35
C VAL A 171 -3.67 17.20 7.16
N SER A 172 -4.51 17.39 6.15
CA SER A 172 -4.50 16.58 4.91
C SER A 172 -3.19 16.70 4.15
N ILE A 173 -2.68 17.93 3.99
CA ILE A 173 -1.42 18.20 3.28
C ILE A 173 -0.24 17.60 4.05
N LEU A 174 -0.16 17.85 5.36
CA LEU A 174 0.92 17.35 6.22
C LEU A 174 0.93 15.81 6.26
N SER A 175 -0.24 15.19 6.42
CA SER A 175 -0.38 13.73 6.43
C SER A 175 0.04 13.11 5.10
N THR A 176 -0.36 13.70 3.98
CA THR A 176 0.02 13.22 2.65
C THR A 176 1.52 13.37 2.42
N GLY A 177 2.09 14.52 2.78
CA GLY A 177 3.53 14.75 2.69
C GLY A 177 4.32 13.74 3.53
N LEU A 178 3.93 13.53 4.79
CA LEU A 178 4.55 12.55 5.67
C LEU A 178 4.46 11.14 5.09
N TYR A 179 3.27 10.74 4.58
CA TYR A 179 3.06 9.44 3.96
C TYR A 179 3.99 9.21 2.78
N ILE A 180 4.09 10.18 1.87
CA ILE A 180 4.95 10.09 0.68
C ILE A 180 6.42 10.01 1.10
N CYS A 181 6.88 10.83 2.03
CA CYS A 181 8.26 10.83 2.52
C CYS A 181 8.63 9.49 3.16
N VAL A 182 7.79 8.96 4.04
CA VAL A 182 8.03 7.68 4.71
C VAL A 182 8.07 6.53 3.69
N THR A 183 7.12 6.50 2.76
CA THR A 183 7.05 5.46 1.74
C THR A 183 8.24 5.53 0.78
N ALA A 184 8.64 6.73 0.35
CA ALA A 184 9.81 6.94 -0.48
C ALA A 184 11.11 6.50 0.22
N TYR A 185 11.25 6.81 1.52
CA TYR A 185 12.39 6.37 2.32
C TYR A 185 12.51 4.84 2.37
N TYR A 186 11.42 4.14 2.68
CA TYR A 186 11.42 2.67 2.69
C TYR A 186 11.72 2.07 1.31
N SER A 187 11.16 2.66 0.26
CA SER A 187 11.43 2.25 -1.12
C SER A 187 12.91 2.37 -1.48
N HIS A 188 13.55 3.48 -1.09
CA HIS A 188 14.97 3.71 -1.31
C HIS A 188 15.84 2.70 -0.54
N GLN A 189 15.49 2.38 0.70
CA GLN A 189 16.18 1.36 1.50
C GLN A 189 16.11 -0.03 0.84
N GLN A 190 14.95 -0.39 0.29
CA GLN A 190 14.79 -1.66 -0.43
C GLN A 190 15.61 -1.69 -1.72
N ALA A 191 15.63 -0.61 -2.49
CA ALA A 191 16.43 -0.51 -3.70
C ALA A 191 17.92 -0.68 -3.39
N ARG A 192 18.41 -0.09 -2.30
CA ARG A 192 19.81 -0.28 -1.85
C ARG A 192 20.12 -1.73 -1.47
N ALA A 193 19.20 -2.40 -0.78
CA ALA A 193 19.39 -3.80 -0.38
C ALA A 193 19.44 -4.78 -1.57
N LEU A 194 18.94 -4.37 -2.73
CA LEU A 194 18.97 -5.17 -3.97
C LEU A 194 20.26 -4.96 -4.77
N MET A 195 21.03 -3.89 -4.50
CA MET A 195 22.27 -3.55 -5.23
C MET A 195 23.54 -4.06 -4.52
N LEU A 196 23.42 -4.58 -3.31
CA LEU A 196 24.49 -5.20 -2.52
C LEU A 196 24.45 -6.72 -2.60
#